data_5a8a3cd299f301a9f99e57f0c141e8d0
#
_entry.id   5a8a3cd299f301a9f99e57f0c141e8d0
#
_cell.length_a   1.000
_cell.length_b   1.000
_cell.length_c   1.000
_cell.angle_alpha   90.00
_cell.angle_beta   90.00
_cell.angle_gamma   90.00
#
_symmetry.space_group_name_H-M   'P 1'
#
loop_
_entity.id
_entity.type
_entity.pdbx_description
1 polymer ?
#
loop_
_entity_poly.entity_id
_entity_poly.type
_entity_poly.pdbx_seq_one_letter_code
_entity_poly.pdbx_strand_id
1 'polypeptide(L)'
;MDLWFSEVHTPDVKLSLRTAKQLYAGKSEWQDIDVLDTPAFGKILVLNGHVLFSDADDFVYNEMTVHVPMAVHPNPKKVLVLGGGDGGVAQVLTLYPELEQIDIVEPDEMLVEVCRKYFPDFATGLDDPRVNIYYQDGLRFLRNCEDDYDIIINDATDPFGHTEGLFTKEFYGNSYRALKEDGIMIYQHGSPFFDEDESACRSMH
;
A
#
# COMPACT_ATOMS: atom_id res chain seq x y z
N MET A 1 -19.75 21.86 18.38
CA MET A 1 -20.25 20.66 17.66
C MET A 1 -19.05 19.77 17.45
N ASP A 2 -19.09 18.52 17.89
CA ASP A 2 -18.02 17.57 17.61
C ASP A 2 -18.27 16.92 16.26
N LEU A 3 -17.24 16.89 15.43
CA LEU A 3 -17.25 16.19 14.14
C LEU A 3 -16.64 14.79 14.34
N TRP A 4 -17.28 13.80 13.74
CA TRP A 4 -16.84 12.42 13.78
C TRP A 4 -16.78 11.87 12.36
N PHE A 5 -15.65 11.35 11.96
CA PHE A 5 -15.54 10.47 10.82
C PHE A 5 -15.93 9.05 11.26
N SER A 6 -16.65 8.33 10.43
CA SER A 6 -17.05 6.94 10.74
C SER A 6 -16.78 6.06 9.54
N GLU A 7 -15.91 5.09 9.73
CA GLU A 7 -15.66 3.98 8.82
C GLU A 7 -16.63 2.85 9.16
N VAL A 8 -17.36 2.37 8.18
CA VAL A 8 -18.34 1.28 8.34
C VAL A 8 -17.74 0.00 7.82
N HIS A 9 -17.44 -0.95 8.72
CA HIS A 9 -16.91 -2.26 8.36
C HIS A 9 -18.02 -3.24 7.98
N THR A 10 -19.08 -3.29 8.79
CA THR A 10 -20.29 -4.09 8.54
C THR A 10 -21.53 -3.27 8.91
N PRO A 11 -22.74 -3.73 8.56
CA PRO A 11 -23.97 -3.05 9.01
C PRO A 11 -24.05 -2.83 10.52
N ASP A 12 -23.37 -3.68 11.30
CA ASP A 12 -23.42 -3.67 12.76
C ASP A 12 -22.13 -3.16 13.43
N VAL A 13 -21.03 -2.93 12.64
CA VAL A 13 -19.72 -2.53 13.16
C VAL A 13 -19.17 -1.32 12.43
N LYS A 14 -18.82 -0.28 13.19
CA LYS A 14 -18.12 0.89 12.68
C LYS A 14 -17.03 1.36 13.63
N LEU A 15 -15.96 1.89 13.07
CA LEU A 15 -14.96 2.68 13.77
C LEU A 15 -15.33 4.16 13.64
N SER A 16 -15.30 4.92 14.75
CA SER A 16 -15.52 6.36 14.69
C SER A 16 -14.40 7.12 15.35
N LEU A 17 -13.83 8.09 14.62
CA LEU A 17 -12.74 8.94 15.05
C LEU A 17 -13.22 10.39 15.14
N ARG A 18 -12.93 11.05 16.29
CA ARG A 18 -13.23 12.48 16.41
C ARG A 18 -12.30 13.27 15.50
N THR A 19 -12.88 14.12 14.67
CA THR A 19 -12.18 14.91 13.65
C THR A 19 -12.15 16.37 14.07
N ALA A 20 -10.97 16.97 14.08
CA ALA A 20 -10.80 18.40 14.32
C ALA A 20 -11.07 19.21 13.06
N LYS A 21 -10.56 18.72 11.91
CA LYS A 21 -10.66 19.42 10.62
C LYS A 21 -10.50 18.44 9.46
N GLN A 22 -11.23 18.67 8.38
CA GLN A 22 -10.94 18.11 7.07
C GLN A 22 -9.91 19.00 6.37
N LEU A 23 -8.75 18.45 6.05
CA LEU A 23 -7.63 19.16 5.45
C LEU A 23 -7.69 19.11 3.92
N TYR A 24 -8.21 17.99 3.39
CA TYR A 24 -8.37 17.75 1.97
C TYR A 24 -9.60 16.86 1.72
N ALA A 25 -10.27 17.05 0.61
CA ALA A 25 -11.23 16.16 0.01
C ALA A 25 -11.12 16.27 -1.51
N GLY A 26 -10.99 15.18 -2.19
CA GLY A 26 -10.89 15.11 -3.63
C GLY A 26 -11.31 13.75 -4.17
N LYS A 27 -11.48 13.69 -5.48
CA LYS A 27 -11.80 12.45 -6.19
C LYS A 27 -10.90 12.35 -7.41
N SER A 28 -10.14 11.26 -7.49
CA SER A 28 -9.39 10.88 -8.67
C SER A 28 -10.23 10.04 -9.63
N GLU A 29 -9.64 9.55 -10.70
CA GLU A 29 -10.28 8.53 -11.56
C GLU A 29 -10.42 7.18 -10.85
N TRP A 30 -9.64 6.96 -9.77
CA TRP A 30 -9.52 5.68 -9.08
C TRP A 30 -10.33 5.63 -7.78
N GLN A 31 -10.35 6.73 -7.01
CA GLN A 31 -10.87 6.70 -5.65
C GLN A 31 -11.22 8.09 -5.09
N ASP A 32 -12.02 8.11 -4.04
CA ASP A 32 -12.22 9.28 -3.20
C ASP A 32 -11.08 9.37 -2.18
N ILE A 33 -10.48 10.55 -2.02
CA ILE A 33 -9.32 10.79 -1.14
C ILE A 33 -9.65 11.88 -0.16
N ASP A 34 -9.59 11.59 1.13
CA ASP A 34 -9.76 12.56 2.21
C ASP A 34 -8.53 12.57 3.13
N VAL A 35 -8.16 13.76 3.60
CA VAL A 35 -7.19 13.91 4.69
C VAL A 35 -7.86 14.62 5.84
N LEU A 36 -7.89 13.97 6.98
CA LEU A 36 -8.53 14.47 8.19
C LEU A 36 -7.49 14.68 9.28
N ASP A 37 -7.65 15.76 10.05
CA ASP A 37 -6.87 16.01 11.27
C ASP A 37 -7.65 15.50 12.47
N THR A 38 -7.06 14.61 13.25
CA THR A 38 -7.68 13.99 14.41
C THR A 38 -6.86 14.26 15.66
N PRO A 39 -7.50 14.55 16.81
CA PRO A 39 -6.78 14.81 18.07
C PRO A 39 -6.03 13.60 18.62
N ALA A 40 -6.46 12.38 18.29
CA ALA A 40 -5.92 11.15 18.86
C ALA A 40 -4.80 10.52 18.00
N PHE A 41 -4.89 10.65 16.65
CA PHE A 41 -4.02 9.95 15.72
C PHE A 41 -3.22 10.88 14.80
N GLY A 42 -3.34 12.24 15.00
CA GLY A 42 -2.79 13.18 14.05
C GLY A 42 -3.56 13.19 12.73
N LYS A 43 -2.87 13.39 11.62
CA LYS A 43 -3.52 13.31 10.30
C LYS A 43 -3.78 11.84 9.96
N ILE A 44 -4.92 11.60 9.34
CA ILE A 44 -5.27 10.30 8.77
C ILE A 44 -5.55 10.46 7.27
N LEU A 45 -5.12 9.48 6.50
CA LEU A 45 -5.50 9.33 5.10
C LEU A 45 -6.69 8.38 5.01
N VAL A 46 -7.71 8.79 4.28
CA VAL A 46 -8.92 8.01 4.07
C VAL A 46 -9.13 7.83 2.58
N LEU A 47 -9.26 6.58 2.13
CA LEU A 47 -9.55 6.22 0.74
C LEU A 47 -10.90 5.51 0.66
N ASN A 48 -11.81 6.02 -0.18
CA ASN A 48 -13.17 5.47 -0.34
C ASN A 48 -13.94 5.29 0.98
N GLY A 49 -13.67 6.14 1.99
CA GLY A 49 -14.29 6.04 3.31
C GLY A 49 -13.61 5.09 4.30
N HIS A 50 -12.49 4.48 3.94
CA HIS A 50 -11.66 3.61 4.79
C HIS A 50 -10.38 4.30 5.21
N VAL A 51 -10.00 4.18 6.48
CA VAL A 51 -8.72 4.70 6.99
C VAL A 51 -7.61 3.83 6.44
N LEU A 52 -6.68 4.44 5.70
CA LEU A 52 -5.50 3.74 5.20
C LEU A 52 -4.39 3.72 6.26
N PHE A 53 -4.04 4.89 6.77
CA PHE A 53 -3.04 5.05 7.84
C PHE A 53 -3.26 6.33 8.65
N SER A 54 -2.50 6.48 9.74
CA SER A 54 -2.42 7.67 10.56
C SER A 54 -0.98 8.10 10.85
N ASP A 55 -0.75 9.38 11.18
CA ASP A 55 0.56 9.87 11.64
C ASP A 55 1.08 9.09 12.86
N ALA A 56 0.20 8.48 13.65
CA ALA A 56 0.55 7.85 14.91
C ALA A 56 1.10 6.42 14.78
N ASP A 57 0.66 5.66 13.80
CA ASP A 57 0.90 4.20 13.72
C ASP A 57 1.30 3.65 12.35
N ASP A 58 1.44 4.51 11.35
CA ASP A 58 1.88 4.16 9.99
C ASP A 58 3.14 3.28 9.97
N PHE A 59 4.13 3.62 10.81
CA PHE A 59 5.41 2.92 10.87
C PHE A 59 5.26 1.42 11.17
N VAL A 60 4.24 1.01 11.92
CA VAL A 60 4.04 -0.40 12.31
C VAL A 60 3.83 -1.27 11.08
N TYR A 61 2.96 -0.83 10.17
CA TYR A 61 2.66 -1.54 8.94
C TYR A 61 3.88 -1.53 7.99
N ASN A 62 4.43 -0.35 7.72
CA ASN A 62 5.51 -0.18 6.76
C ASN A 62 6.79 -0.92 7.16
N GLU A 63 7.18 -0.85 8.45
CA GLU A 63 8.34 -1.58 8.95
C GLU A 63 8.14 -3.10 8.86
N MET A 64 6.98 -3.62 9.22
CA MET A 64 6.72 -5.07 9.12
C MET A 64 6.68 -5.54 7.67
N THR A 65 6.10 -4.76 6.78
CA THR A 65 6.00 -5.09 5.36
C THR A 65 7.38 -5.13 4.69
N VAL A 66 8.29 -4.25 5.09
CA VAL A 66 9.62 -4.15 4.49
C VAL A 66 10.67 -5.00 5.22
N HIS A 67 10.78 -4.86 6.55
CA HIS A 67 11.90 -5.49 7.27
C HIS A 67 11.83 -7.02 7.24
N VAL A 68 10.64 -7.61 7.20
CA VAL A 68 10.50 -9.08 7.17
C VAL A 68 11.11 -9.68 5.90
N PRO A 69 10.71 -9.31 4.66
CA PRO A 69 11.32 -9.86 3.46
C PRO A 69 12.78 -9.46 3.30
N MET A 70 13.15 -8.24 3.69
CA MET A 70 14.54 -7.77 3.64
C MET A 70 15.46 -8.57 4.56
N ALA A 71 14.99 -9.05 5.71
CA ALA A 71 15.75 -9.89 6.62
C ALA A 71 15.85 -11.35 6.17
N VAL A 72 14.91 -11.83 5.37
CA VAL A 72 14.86 -13.23 4.90
C VAL A 72 15.63 -13.42 3.60
N HIS A 73 15.53 -12.46 2.67
CA HIS A 73 16.23 -12.55 1.39
C HIS A 73 17.74 -12.33 1.56
N PRO A 74 18.60 -13.21 1.04
CA PRO A 74 20.05 -13.18 1.32
C PRO A 74 20.78 -11.95 0.75
N ASN A 75 20.31 -11.38 -0.37
CA ASN A 75 20.95 -10.25 -1.05
C ASN A 75 19.97 -9.52 -1.97
N PRO A 76 18.96 -8.82 -1.44
CA PRO A 76 17.98 -8.12 -2.27
C PRO A 76 18.64 -6.89 -2.93
N LYS A 77 18.39 -6.69 -4.22
CA LYS A 77 18.88 -5.57 -5.02
C LYS A 77 17.76 -4.77 -5.66
N LYS A 78 16.69 -5.45 -6.07
CA LYS A 78 15.61 -4.83 -6.83
C LYS A 78 14.27 -5.22 -6.23
N VAL A 79 13.52 -4.20 -5.80
CA VAL A 79 12.21 -4.36 -5.16
C VAL A 79 11.13 -3.73 -6.02
N LEU A 80 10.01 -4.42 -6.18
CA LEU A 80 8.78 -3.90 -6.77
C LEU A 80 7.74 -3.70 -5.67
N VAL A 81 7.13 -2.53 -5.64
CA VAL A 81 5.97 -2.22 -4.79
C VAL A 81 4.77 -1.97 -5.71
N LEU A 82 3.70 -2.70 -5.52
CA LEU A 82 2.43 -2.53 -6.22
C LEU A 82 1.47 -1.79 -5.30
N GLY A 83 1.07 -0.58 -5.65
CA GLY A 83 0.53 0.43 -4.75
C GLY A 83 1.66 1.23 -4.10
N GLY A 84 1.47 1.68 -2.86
CA GLY A 84 2.50 2.41 -2.10
C GLY A 84 2.68 3.86 -2.53
N GLY A 85 1.67 4.45 -3.17
CA GLY A 85 1.67 5.85 -3.57
C GLY A 85 1.73 6.85 -2.41
N ASP A 86 1.48 6.39 -1.19
CA ASP A 86 1.67 7.19 0.04
C ASP A 86 3.14 7.43 0.38
N GLY A 87 4.04 6.52 -0.03
CA GLY A 87 5.49 6.62 0.17
C GLY A 87 6.01 5.95 1.44
N GLY A 88 5.17 5.43 2.32
CA GLY A 88 5.58 4.81 3.59
C GLY A 88 6.49 3.60 3.39
N VAL A 89 6.08 2.65 2.54
CA VAL A 89 6.91 1.48 2.17
C VAL A 89 8.22 1.93 1.51
N ALA A 90 8.17 2.92 0.60
CA ALA A 90 9.35 3.46 -0.05
C ALA A 90 10.34 4.04 0.96
N GLN A 91 9.85 4.82 1.94
CA GLN A 91 10.68 5.42 2.98
C GLN A 91 11.47 4.35 3.75
N VAL A 92 10.82 3.26 4.15
CA VAL A 92 11.51 2.17 4.87
C VAL A 92 12.50 1.43 3.97
N LEU A 93 12.15 1.19 2.70
CA LEU A 93 13.07 0.57 1.72
C LEU A 93 14.35 1.40 1.51
N THR A 94 14.27 2.73 1.56
CA THR A 94 15.45 3.60 1.39
C THR A 94 16.48 3.47 2.49
N LEU A 95 16.13 2.90 3.65
CA LEU A 95 17.05 2.61 4.75
C LEU A 95 18.05 1.48 4.42
N TYR A 96 17.80 0.73 3.34
CA TYR A 96 18.63 -0.38 2.90
C TYR A 96 19.59 0.07 1.79
N PRO A 97 20.86 0.34 2.11
CA PRO A 97 21.82 0.85 1.12
C PRO A 97 22.22 -0.19 0.06
N GLU A 98 21.96 -1.47 0.31
CA GLU A 98 22.20 -2.56 -0.63
C GLU A 98 21.19 -2.60 -1.79
N LEU A 99 20.03 -1.96 -1.67
CA LEU A 99 19.06 -1.85 -2.74
C LEU A 99 19.59 -0.92 -3.84
N GLU A 100 19.50 -1.38 -5.07
CA GLU A 100 19.94 -0.65 -6.26
C GLU A 100 18.77 -0.01 -6.99
N GLN A 101 17.57 -0.61 -6.90
CA GLN A 101 16.36 -0.14 -7.56
C GLN A 101 15.12 -0.46 -6.75
N ILE A 102 14.22 0.51 -6.65
CA ILE A 102 12.91 0.39 -6.03
C ILE A 102 11.88 0.91 -7.04
N ASP A 103 11.07 0.04 -7.58
CA ASP A 103 10.03 0.39 -8.53
C ASP A 103 8.67 0.41 -7.82
N ILE A 104 7.97 1.54 -7.92
CA ILE A 104 6.63 1.73 -7.35
C ILE A 104 5.65 1.85 -8.50
N VAL A 105 4.61 1.04 -8.49
CA VAL A 105 3.57 1.05 -9.50
C VAL A 105 2.25 1.45 -8.86
N GLU A 106 1.94 2.73 -8.96
CA GLU A 106 0.75 3.37 -8.38
C GLU A 106 -0.07 4.03 -9.49
N PRO A 107 -1.30 3.60 -9.75
CA PRO A 107 -2.08 4.20 -10.82
C PRO A 107 -2.58 5.62 -10.51
N ASP A 108 -2.69 5.98 -9.23
CA ASP A 108 -3.28 7.24 -8.78
C ASP A 108 -2.23 8.32 -8.49
N GLU A 109 -1.88 9.10 -9.52
CA GLU A 109 -0.95 10.23 -9.37
C GLU A 109 -1.46 11.27 -8.35
N MET A 110 -2.79 11.46 -8.26
CA MET A 110 -3.38 12.40 -7.28
C MET A 110 -3.11 11.94 -5.84
N LEU A 111 -3.14 10.63 -5.56
CA LEU A 111 -2.79 10.09 -4.25
C LEU A 111 -1.35 10.48 -3.87
N VAL A 112 -0.41 10.27 -4.77
CA VAL A 112 1.02 10.63 -4.57
C VAL A 112 1.17 12.12 -4.28
N GLU A 113 0.50 12.99 -5.04
CA GLU A 113 0.55 14.43 -4.81
C GLU A 113 -0.05 14.84 -3.46
N VAL A 114 -1.17 14.24 -3.07
CA VAL A 114 -1.82 14.48 -1.77
C VAL A 114 -0.90 14.04 -0.64
N CYS A 115 -0.28 12.87 -0.73
CA CYS A 115 0.64 12.35 0.29
C CYS A 115 1.90 13.22 0.39
N ARG A 116 2.51 13.64 -0.70
CA ARG A 116 3.63 14.60 -0.71
C ARG A 116 3.28 15.91 0.00
N LYS A 117 2.06 16.38 -0.14
CA LYS A 117 1.61 17.65 0.44
C LYS A 117 1.25 17.55 1.91
N TYR A 118 0.54 16.50 2.33
CA TYR A 118 -0.03 16.41 3.68
C TYR A 118 0.75 15.47 4.60
N PHE A 119 1.52 14.54 4.05
CA PHE A 119 2.34 13.56 4.77
C PHE A 119 3.79 13.56 4.27
N PRO A 120 4.46 14.74 4.25
CA PRO A 120 5.80 14.87 3.66
C PRO A 120 6.83 13.94 4.31
N ASP A 121 6.68 13.64 5.60
CA ASP A 121 7.62 12.77 6.31
C ASP A 121 7.60 11.33 5.76
N PHE A 122 6.47 10.84 5.29
CA PHE A 122 6.35 9.52 4.65
C PHE A 122 6.76 9.56 3.17
N ALA A 123 6.32 10.59 2.47
CA ALA A 123 6.54 10.73 1.04
C ALA A 123 8.00 11.04 0.64
N THR A 124 8.89 11.35 1.60
CA THR A 124 10.32 11.60 1.30
C THR A 124 11.02 10.42 0.64
N GLY A 125 10.58 9.17 0.94
CA GLY A 125 11.10 7.98 0.30
C GLY A 125 10.91 7.97 -1.22
N LEU A 126 9.85 8.61 -1.72
CA LEU A 126 9.56 8.70 -3.15
C LEU A 126 10.55 9.57 -3.93
N ASP A 127 11.38 10.35 -3.24
CA ASP A 127 12.37 11.25 -3.85
C ASP A 127 13.80 10.66 -3.85
N ASP A 128 13.98 9.44 -3.32
CA ASP A 128 15.27 8.74 -3.37
C ASP A 128 15.64 8.43 -4.84
N PRO A 129 16.89 8.65 -5.26
CA PRO A 129 17.32 8.44 -6.64
C PRO A 129 17.20 6.99 -7.13
N ARG A 130 17.02 6.02 -6.25
CA ARG A 130 16.79 4.61 -6.57
C ARG A 130 15.33 4.29 -6.83
N VAL A 131 14.40 5.21 -6.47
CA VAL A 131 12.96 5.02 -6.61
C VAL A 131 12.48 5.50 -7.97
N ASN A 132 11.77 4.64 -8.67
CA ASN A 132 11.06 4.97 -9.91
C ASN A 132 9.57 4.78 -9.68
N ILE A 133 8.78 5.80 -10.01
CA ILE A 133 7.31 5.72 -9.90
C ILE A 133 6.72 5.55 -11.30
N TYR A 134 5.87 4.53 -11.46
CA TYR A 134 5.14 4.23 -12.69
C TYR A 134 3.63 4.41 -12.45
N TYR A 135 3.04 5.43 -13.07
CA TYR A 135 1.60 5.70 -12.99
C TYR A 135 0.83 4.81 -13.94
N GLN A 136 0.61 3.55 -13.53
CA GLN A 136 -0.13 2.58 -14.32
C GLN A 136 -0.68 1.44 -13.45
N ASP A 137 -1.54 0.63 -14.05
CA ASP A 137 -2.09 -0.58 -13.42
C ASP A 137 -1.02 -1.63 -13.13
N GLY A 138 -1.00 -2.15 -11.90
CA GLY A 138 0.01 -3.10 -11.42
C GLY A 138 0.01 -4.44 -12.16
N LEU A 139 -1.17 -4.97 -12.51
CA LEU A 139 -1.26 -6.22 -13.28
C LEU A 139 -0.71 -6.03 -14.69
N ARG A 140 -1.01 -4.89 -15.32
CA ARG A 140 -0.46 -4.55 -16.64
C ARG A 140 1.05 -4.40 -16.62
N PHE A 141 1.60 -3.81 -15.55
CA PHE A 141 3.04 -3.68 -15.36
C PHE A 141 3.69 -5.06 -15.27
N LEU A 142 3.19 -5.94 -14.40
CA LEU A 142 3.72 -7.28 -14.17
C LEU A 142 3.73 -8.18 -15.40
N ARG A 143 2.82 -7.99 -16.34
CA ARG A 143 2.78 -8.78 -17.60
C ARG A 143 4.06 -8.67 -18.42
N ASN A 144 4.82 -7.60 -18.24
CA ASN A 144 6.05 -7.31 -18.97
C ASN A 144 7.32 -7.61 -18.18
N CYS A 145 7.21 -8.16 -16.97
CA CYS A 145 8.33 -8.49 -16.10
C CYS A 145 8.63 -10.00 -16.16
N GLU A 146 9.92 -10.35 -16.16
CA GLU A 146 10.40 -11.74 -16.12
C GLU A 146 11.77 -11.79 -15.44
N ASP A 147 11.91 -12.57 -14.34
CA ASP A 147 13.13 -12.72 -13.53
C ASP A 147 13.79 -11.37 -13.12
N ASP A 148 12.97 -10.39 -12.82
CA ASP A 148 13.42 -9.01 -12.62
C ASP A 148 13.67 -8.66 -11.16
N TYR A 149 12.84 -9.15 -10.24
CA TYR A 149 12.75 -8.65 -8.86
C TYR A 149 13.17 -9.68 -7.82
N ASP A 150 13.89 -9.21 -6.81
CA ASP A 150 14.24 -10.01 -5.62
C ASP A 150 13.08 -10.05 -4.63
N ILE A 151 12.34 -8.94 -4.52
CA ILE A 151 11.19 -8.82 -3.64
C ILE A 151 10.05 -8.12 -4.38
N ILE A 152 8.83 -8.65 -4.24
CA ILE A 152 7.59 -7.99 -4.66
C ILE A 152 6.73 -7.76 -3.42
N ILE A 153 6.35 -6.50 -3.18
CA ILE A 153 5.45 -6.09 -2.11
C ILE A 153 4.13 -5.67 -2.77
N ASN A 154 3.05 -6.41 -2.49
CA ASN A 154 1.71 -5.97 -2.86
C ASN A 154 1.13 -5.14 -1.72
N ASP A 155 1.25 -3.82 -1.85
CA ASP A 155 0.81 -2.79 -0.92
C ASP A 155 -0.51 -2.14 -1.39
N ALA A 156 -1.26 -2.88 -2.20
CA ALA A 156 -2.58 -2.43 -2.64
C ALA A 156 -3.60 -2.58 -1.51
N THR A 157 -4.56 -1.66 -1.49
CA THR A 157 -5.73 -1.74 -0.61
C THR A 157 -6.55 -3.01 -0.89
N ASP A 158 -7.52 -3.30 -0.03
CA ASP A 158 -8.42 -4.45 -0.15
C ASP A 158 -8.98 -4.67 -1.56
N PRO A 159 -9.38 -5.91 -1.93
CA PRO A 159 -9.77 -6.31 -3.28
C PRO A 159 -11.13 -5.74 -3.71
N PHE A 160 -11.29 -4.41 -3.70
CA PHE A 160 -12.48 -3.72 -4.12
C PHE A 160 -12.20 -2.79 -5.31
N GLY A 161 -13.03 -2.87 -6.36
CA GLY A 161 -12.93 -1.99 -7.50
C GLY A 161 -11.67 -2.23 -8.35
N HIS A 162 -10.81 -1.23 -8.48
CA HIS A 162 -9.62 -1.30 -9.34
C HIS A 162 -8.51 -2.23 -8.83
N THR A 163 -8.52 -2.59 -7.55
CA THR A 163 -7.52 -3.49 -6.94
C THR A 163 -7.87 -4.97 -7.08
N GLU A 164 -9.10 -5.35 -7.45
CA GLU A 164 -9.52 -6.75 -7.63
C GLU A 164 -8.56 -7.56 -8.53
N GLY A 165 -8.00 -6.92 -9.55
CA GLY A 165 -7.02 -7.54 -10.46
C GLY A 165 -5.78 -8.08 -9.75
N LEU A 166 -5.37 -7.46 -8.63
CA LEU A 166 -4.18 -7.83 -7.86
C LEU A 166 -4.39 -9.00 -6.89
N PHE A 167 -5.56 -9.67 -6.95
CA PHE A 167 -5.90 -10.83 -6.12
C PHE A 167 -6.32 -12.04 -6.98
N THR A 168 -5.99 -12.03 -8.27
CA THR A 168 -6.34 -13.07 -9.23
C THR A 168 -5.23 -14.10 -9.42
N LYS A 169 -5.59 -15.30 -9.95
CA LYS A 169 -4.59 -16.30 -10.37
C LYS A 169 -3.62 -15.75 -11.42
N GLU A 170 -4.09 -14.87 -12.29
CA GLU A 170 -3.25 -14.21 -13.28
C GLU A 170 -2.20 -13.34 -12.60
N PHE A 171 -2.60 -12.57 -11.60
CA PHE A 171 -1.70 -11.75 -10.81
C PHE A 171 -0.59 -12.57 -10.14
N TYR A 172 -0.95 -13.63 -9.42
CA TYR A 172 0.05 -14.49 -8.77
C TYR A 172 0.97 -15.18 -9.79
N GLY A 173 0.43 -15.62 -10.93
CA GLY A 173 1.25 -16.19 -12.02
C GLY A 173 2.22 -15.19 -12.64
N ASN A 174 1.80 -13.93 -12.82
CA ASN A 174 2.68 -12.89 -13.32
C ASN A 174 3.73 -12.46 -12.27
N SER A 175 3.34 -12.37 -10.99
CA SER A 175 4.27 -12.09 -9.89
C SER A 175 5.34 -13.17 -9.77
N TYR A 176 4.96 -14.44 -9.87
CA TYR A 176 5.90 -15.57 -9.88
C TYR A 176 6.90 -15.48 -11.04
N ARG A 177 6.47 -15.09 -12.23
CA ARG A 177 7.40 -14.91 -13.38
C ARG A 177 8.29 -13.70 -13.22
N ALA A 178 7.80 -12.63 -12.58
CA ALA A 178 8.56 -11.41 -12.35
C ALA A 178 9.61 -11.57 -11.24
N LEU A 179 9.42 -12.52 -10.32
CA LEU A 179 10.36 -12.86 -9.27
C LEU A 179 11.52 -13.67 -9.84
N LYS A 180 12.72 -13.40 -9.33
CA LYS A 180 13.90 -14.27 -9.51
C LYS A 180 13.71 -15.59 -8.80
N GLU A 181 14.61 -16.57 -9.03
CA GLU A 181 14.52 -17.95 -8.51
C GLU A 181 14.40 -18.00 -6.97
N ASP A 182 15.07 -17.10 -6.25
CA ASP A 182 15.02 -16.97 -4.78
C ASP A 182 14.16 -15.81 -4.31
N GLY A 183 13.35 -15.22 -5.21
CA GLY A 183 12.55 -14.04 -4.94
C GLY A 183 11.41 -14.29 -3.95
N ILE A 184 11.05 -13.26 -3.22
CA ILE A 184 10.02 -13.30 -2.16
C ILE A 184 8.88 -12.34 -2.53
N MET A 185 7.64 -12.81 -2.37
CA MET A 185 6.47 -11.98 -2.44
C MET A 185 5.83 -11.80 -1.07
N ILE A 186 5.49 -10.55 -0.75
CA ILE A 186 4.64 -10.19 0.40
C ILE A 186 3.35 -9.56 -0.12
N TYR A 187 2.24 -9.92 0.52
CA TYR A 187 0.93 -9.34 0.25
C TYR A 187 0.07 -9.32 1.50
N GLN A 188 -0.83 -8.35 1.55
CA GLN A 188 -1.87 -8.24 2.57
C GLN A 188 -3.08 -9.08 2.16
N HIS A 189 -3.71 -9.73 3.11
CA HIS A 189 -5.00 -10.39 2.94
C HIS A 189 -5.82 -10.29 4.22
N GLY A 190 -7.14 -10.58 4.13
CA GLY A 190 -8.04 -10.59 5.27
C GLY A 190 -7.61 -11.59 6.36
N SER A 191 -8.13 -11.38 7.56
CA SER A 191 -7.78 -12.19 8.73
C SER A 191 -8.37 -13.61 8.64
N PRO A 192 -7.58 -14.67 8.84
CA PRO A 192 -8.10 -16.05 8.85
C PRO A 192 -9.00 -16.34 10.05
N PHE A 193 -9.17 -15.40 10.97
CA PHE A 193 -10.00 -15.54 12.18
C PHE A 193 -11.42 -14.99 12.01
N PHE A 194 -11.74 -14.40 10.86
CA PHE A 194 -13.09 -13.93 10.55
C PHE A 194 -13.69 -14.78 9.43
N ASP A 195 -14.92 -15.28 9.64
CA ASP A 195 -15.60 -16.21 8.72
C ASP A 195 -15.75 -15.63 7.29
N GLU A 196 -15.93 -14.33 7.17
CA GLU A 196 -16.07 -13.64 5.88
C GLU A 196 -14.76 -13.69 5.07
N ASP A 197 -13.62 -13.63 5.73
CA ASP A 197 -12.29 -13.64 5.11
C ASP A 197 -11.77 -15.08 4.89
N GLU A 198 -12.26 -16.08 5.64
CA GLU A 198 -11.78 -17.47 5.59
C GLU A 198 -11.92 -18.06 4.18
N SER A 199 -13.01 -17.76 3.48
CA SER A 199 -13.25 -18.25 2.13
C SER A 199 -12.28 -17.64 1.11
N ALA A 200 -11.95 -16.35 1.26
CA ALA A 200 -10.96 -15.66 0.44
C ALA A 200 -9.56 -16.22 0.70
N CYS A 201 -9.16 -16.37 1.97
CA CYS A 201 -7.87 -16.95 2.36
C CYS A 201 -7.70 -18.39 1.82
N ARG A 202 -8.74 -19.23 1.89
CA ARG A 202 -8.70 -20.61 1.37
C ARG A 202 -8.60 -20.69 -0.16
N SER A 203 -9.08 -19.69 -0.89
CA SER A 203 -9.02 -19.67 -2.35
C SER A 203 -7.65 -19.26 -2.89
N MET A 204 -6.79 -18.65 -2.05
CA MET A 204 -5.43 -18.22 -2.40
C MET A 204 -4.36 -19.31 -2.15
N HIS A 205 -4.70 -20.36 -1.42
CA HIS A 205 -3.84 -21.52 -1.15
C HIS A 205 -4.29 -22.74 -1.98
#